data_8b2f6810dbdbc669be851e1a7c43a709
#
_entry.id   8b2f6810dbdbc669be851e1a7c43a709
#
_cell.length_a   1.000
_cell.length_b   1.000
_cell.length_c   1.000
_cell.angle_alpha   90.00
_cell.angle_beta   90.00
_cell.angle_gamma   90.00
#
_symmetry.space_group_name_H-M   'P 1'
#
loop_
_entity.id
_entity.type
_entity.pdbx_description
1 polymer ?
#
loop_
_entity_poly.entity_id
_entity_poly.type
_entity_poly.pdbx_seq_one_letter_code
_entity_poly.pdbx_strand_id
1 'polypeptide(L)'
;LIGLISSKKGTMRANHFHPQQEQKCLFTKGQIIEVFQDLLNSNSPKITQVVNEGQLSVIKPNVAHTMVFSEDTVFLNLVRGDREHENYGITHTIKHNLVSEKEKELLLSSYKFDCRSCGNTKLKRVVSLGYQPLANNLLKKKDDQCELYPLELNYCPKCHNCQLSVSVDPKKMFSNYLYTSSTSGTFRK
;
A
#
# COMPACT_ATOMS: atom_id res chain seq x y z
N LEU A 1 -16.71 16.99 10.84
CA LEU A 1 -17.18 17.07 9.45
C LEU A 1 -17.45 15.68 8.91
N ILE A 2 -18.53 15.54 8.13
CA ILE A 2 -18.88 14.30 7.42
C ILE A 2 -18.96 14.65 5.93
N GLY A 3 -18.24 13.94 5.10
CA GLY A 3 -18.29 14.09 3.64
C GLY A 3 -18.51 12.74 2.96
N LEU A 4 -19.45 12.68 2.02
CA LEU A 4 -19.60 11.54 1.12
C LEU A 4 -18.73 11.79 -0.11
N ILE A 5 -17.80 10.89 -0.39
CA ILE A 5 -16.82 11.04 -1.46
C ILE A 5 -16.91 9.84 -2.40
N SER A 6 -16.89 10.10 -3.70
CA SER A 6 -16.72 9.08 -4.73
C SER A 6 -15.39 9.27 -5.47
N SER A 7 -14.78 8.16 -5.87
CA SER A 7 -13.52 8.15 -6.61
C SER A 7 -13.53 7.03 -7.64
N LYS A 8 -12.96 7.30 -8.81
CA LYS A 8 -12.89 6.34 -9.90
C LYS A 8 -11.69 5.40 -9.75
N LYS A 9 -11.84 4.18 -10.23
CA LYS A 9 -10.75 3.22 -10.39
C LYS A 9 -9.55 3.87 -11.07
N GLY A 10 -8.34 3.57 -10.60
CA GLY A 10 -7.10 4.09 -11.14
C GLY A 10 -6.72 5.49 -10.66
N THR A 11 -7.59 6.16 -9.90
CA THR A 11 -7.24 7.46 -9.30
C THR A 11 -6.47 7.29 -7.99
N MET A 12 -5.83 8.37 -7.56
CA MET A 12 -5.12 8.47 -6.29
C MET A 12 -5.57 9.72 -5.56
N ARG A 13 -5.78 9.62 -4.24
CA ARG A 13 -6.12 10.75 -3.37
C ARG A 13 -5.24 10.78 -2.13
N ALA A 14 -5.33 11.86 -1.38
CA ALA A 14 -4.52 12.19 -0.22
C ALA A 14 -3.08 12.55 -0.60
N ASN A 15 -2.07 11.73 -0.39
CA ASN A 15 -0.65 12.09 -0.53
C ASN A 15 -0.28 13.27 0.38
N HIS A 16 -0.74 13.17 1.65
CA HIS A 16 -0.58 14.20 2.66
C HIS A 16 -0.64 13.60 4.08
N PHE A 17 -0.45 14.43 5.08
CA PHE A 17 -0.74 14.08 6.48
C PHE A 17 -1.48 15.22 7.19
N HIS A 18 -2.05 14.89 8.34
CA HIS A 18 -2.74 15.83 9.22
C HIS A 18 -1.98 15.95 10.53
N PRO A 19 -1.43 17.12 10.88
CA PRO A 19 -0.64 17.27 12.12
C PRO A 19 -1.47 17.07 13.41
N GLN A 20 -2.75 17.45 13.38
CA GLN A 20 -3.59 17.50 14.57
C GLN A 20 -4.89 16.71 14.46
N GLN A 21 -5.29 16.31 13.24
CA GLN A 21 -6.60 15.70 13.00
C GLN A 21 -6.51 14.19 12.86
N GLU A 22 -7.46 13.50 13.48
CA GLU A 22 -7.78 12.11 13.17
C GLU A 22 -8.84 12.08 12.06
N GLN A 23 -8.57 11.31 11.02
CA GLN A 23 -9.49 11.07 9.92
C GLN A 23 -9.95 9.62 9.94
N LYS A 24 -11.27 9.40 9.76
CA LYS A 24 -11.86 8.08 9.60
C LYS A 24 -12.56 7.99 8.26
N CYS A 25 -12.31 6.93 7.52
CA CYS A 25 -12.95 6.68 6.23
C CYS A 25 -13.70 5.35 6.29
N LEU A 26 -15.04 5.40 6.26
CA LEU A 26 -15.87 4.21 6.16
C LEU A 26 -16.18 3.94 4.68
N PHE A 27 -15.68 2.85 4.15
CA PHE A 27 -15.87 2.46 2.76
C PHE A 27 -17.22 1.77 2.59
N THR A 28 -18.14 2.41 1.86
CA THR A 28 -19.50 1.91 1.63
C THR A 28 -19.65 1.16 0.32
N LYS A 29 -18.66 1.30 -0.59
CA LYS A 29 -18.59 0.58 -1.85
C LYS A 29 -17.15 0.57 -2.36
N GLY A 30 -16.73 -0.52 -3.00
CA GLY A 30 -15.45 -0.64 -3.70
C GLY A 30 -14.28 -1.04 -2.81
N GLN A 31 -13.07 -0.81 -3.33
CA GLN A 31 -11.83 -1.26 -2.71
C GLN A 31 -10.69 -0.31 -3.02
N ILE A 32 -9.81 -0.13 -2.06
CA ILE A 32 -8.58 0.67 -2.21
C ILE A 32 -7.34 -0.09 -1.73
N ILE A 33 -6.18 0.33 -2.24
CA ILE A 33 -4.88 0.11 -1.62
C ILE A 33 -4.54 1.39 -0.85
N GLU A 34 -4.48 1.30 0.46
CA GLU A 34 -4.05 2.40 1.32
C GLU A 34 -2.58 2.23 1.66
N VAL A 35 -1.81 3.30 1.45
CA VAL A 35 -0.39 3.37 1.82
C VAL A 35 -0.25 4.39 2.93
N PHE A 36 0.47 4.06 3.99
CA PHE A 36 0.68 4.96 5.12
C PHE A 36 2.07 4.82 5.73
N GLN A 37 2.53 5.87 6.40
CA GLN A 37 3.80 5.95 7.11
C GLN A 37 3.67 6.87 8.32
N ASP A 38 4.11 6.42 9.47
CA ASP A 38 4.19 7.23 10.68
C ASP A 38 5.38 8.21 10.57
N LEU A 39 5.10 9.51 10.58
CA LEU A 39 6.13 10.55 10.47
C LEU A 39 6.76 10.94 11.80
N LEU A 40 6.22 10.48 12.93
CA LEU A 40 6.84 10.68 14.25
C LEU A 40 8.04 9.77 14.47
N ASN A 41 8.13 8.68 13.72
CA ASN A 41 9.27 7.77 13.74
C ASN A 41 10.00 7.84 12.39
N SER A 42 11.19 8.42 12.37
CA SER A 42 12.01 8.57 11.15
C SER A 42 12.36 7.25 10.45
N ASN A 43 12.33 6.13 11.20
CA ASN A 43 12.61 4.80 10.67
C ASN A 43 11.32 4.01 10.34
N SER A 44 10.15 4.64 10.41
CA SER A 44 8.90 3.97 10.09
C SER A 44 8.86 3.56 8.62
N PRO A 45 8.63 2.28 8.30
CA PRO A 45 8.49 1.85 6.93
C PRO A 45 7.16 2.35 6.34
N LYS A 46 7.11 2.48 5.02
CA LYS A 46 5.84 2.54 4.30
C LYS A 46 5.13 1.20 4.46
N ILE A 47 3.86 1.24 4.80
CA ILE A 47 3.02 0.05 4.94
C ILE A 47 1.84 0.19 3.98
N THR A 48 1.45 -0.90 3.35
CA THR A 48 0.24 -0.99 2.53
C THR A 48 -0.82 -1.81 3.25
N GLN A 49 -2.07 -1.52 2.95
CA GLN A 49 -3.19 -2.40 3.28
C GLN A 49 -4.28 -2.28 2.22
N VAL A 50 -5.03 -3.37 2.04
CA VAL A 50 -6.27 -3.34 1.26
C VAL A 50 -7.41 -2.99 2.20
N VAL A 51 -8.20 -2.01 1.81
CA VAL A 51 -9.44 -1.65 2.53
C VAL A 51 -10.61 -1.94 1.61
N ASN A 52 -11.51 -2.78 2.08
CA ASN A 52 -12.68 -3.25 1.35
C ASN A 52 -13.97 -2.54 1.81
N GLU A 53 -15.02 -2.72 1.04
CA GLU A 53 -16.38 -2.36 1.43
C GLU A 53 -16.72 -2.85 2.85
N GLY A 54 -17.38 -2.01 3.63
CA GLY A 54 -17.74 -2.26 5.03
C GLY A 54 -16.62 -2.05 6.02
N GLN A 55 -15.40 -1.75 5.60
CA GLN A 55 -14.27 -1.52 6.49
C GLN A 55 -14.07 -0.02 6.80
N LEU A 56 -13.52 0.23 7.99
CA LEU A 56 -13.16 1.55 8.49
C LEU A 56 -11.64 1.69 8.48
N SER A 57 -11.12 2.67 7.74
CA SER A 57 -9.74 3.12 7.88
C SER A 57 -9.65 4.26 8.88
N VAL A 58 -8.66 4.24 9.75
CA VAL A 58 -8.40 5.28 10.75
C VAL A 58 -6.99 5.82 10.58
N ILE A 59 -6.90 7.08 10.20
CA ILE A 59 -5.64 7.81 10.03
C ILE A 59 -5.42 8.69 11.25
N LYS A 60 -4.38 8.40 12.01
CA LYS A 60 -3.98 9.19 13.19
C LYS A 60 -3.25 10.47 12.79
N PRO A 61 -3.16 11.49 13.68
CA PRO A 61 -2.30 12.63 13.46
C PRO A 61 -0.85 12.22 13.14
N ASN A 62 -0.21 12.99 12.26
CA ASN A 62 1.18 12.76 11.79
C ASN A 62 1.41 11.43 11.06
N VAL A 63 0.37 10.77 10.58
CA VAL A 63 0.48 9.64 9.67
C VAL A 63 0.25 10.11 8.23
N ALA A 64 1.32 10.08 7.42
CA ALA A 64 1.19 10.29 5.98
C ALA A 64 0.41 9.15 5.37
N HIS A 65 -0.53 9.47 4.47
CA HIS A 65 -1.39 8.47 3.85
C HIS A 65 -1.73 8.78 2.41
N THR A 66 -2.00 7.73 1.66
CA THR A 66 -2.40 7.79 0.25
C THR A 66 -3.41 6.68 -0.01
N MET A 67 -4.46 7.01 -0.76
CA MET A 67 -5.49 6.07 -1.21
C MET A 67 -5.37 5.87 -2.71
N VAL A 68 -5.05 4.66 -3.14
CA VAL A 68 -5.03 4.24 -4.54
C VAL A 68 -6.27 3.38 -4.80
N PHE A 69 -7.14 3.82 -5.70
CA PHE A 69 -8.44 3.21 -5.93
C PHE A 69 -8.32 2.05 -6.93
N SER A 70 -8.44 0.82 -6.45
CA SER A 70 -8.45 -0.40 -7.27
C SER A 70 -9.80 -0.66 -7.95
N GLU A 71 -10.87 -0.05 -7.44
CA GLU A 71 -12.23 -0.10 -7.96
C GLU A 71 -12.91 1.28 -7.87
N ASP A 72 -14.05 1.47 -8.55
CA ASP A 72 -14.92 2.63 -8.31
C ASP A 72 -15.43 2.58 -6.88
N THR A 73 -15.08 3.55 -6.08
CA THR A 73 -15.22 3.52 -4.62
C THR A 73 -16.05 4.69 -4.11
N VAL A 74 -16.88 4.41 -3.09
CA VAL A 74 -17.63 5.41 -2.34
C VAL A 74 -17.32 5.24 -0.85
N PHE A 75 -17.03 6.34 -0.17
CA PHE A 75 -16.73 6.31 1.26
C PHE A 75 -17.22 7.57 1.99
N LEU A 76 -17.53 7.40 3.26
CA LEU A 76 -17.79 8.49 4.21
C LEU A 76 -16.45 8.91 4.83
N ASN A 77 -16.12 10.19 4.66
CA ASN A 77 -14.98 10.81 5.31
C ASN A 77 -15.45 11.51 6.59
N LEU A 78 -14.99 11.01 7.73
CA LEU A 78 -15.33 11.51 9.07
C LEU A 78 -14.05 12.15 9.64
N VAL A 79 -14.07 13.45 9.84
CA VAL A 79 -12.91 14.18 10.38
C VAL A 79 -13.27 14.78 11.73
N ARG A 80 -12.46 14.47 12.75
CA ARG A 80 -12.55 15.03 14.10
C ARG A 80 -11.52 16.16 14.25
N GLY A 81 -11.93 17.28 14.82
CA GLY A 81 -11.12 18.45 15.11
C GLY A 81 -11.76 19.74 14.58
N ASP A 82 -11.33 20.86 15.12
CA ASP A 82 -11.78 22.17 14.69
C ASP A 82 -11.22 22.46 13.29
N ARG A 83 -12.10 22.92 12.41
CA ARG A 83 -11.74 23.46 11.11
C ARG A 83 -12.06 24.92 11.11
N GLU A 84 -11.10 25.76 11.45
CA GLU A 84 -11.18 27.18 11.19
C GLU A 84 -11.08 27.40 9.68
N HIS A 85 -12.11 27.95 9.07
CA HIS A 85 -12.19 28.15 7.63
C HIS A 85 -11.03 29.01 7.06
N GLU A 86 -10.49 29.93 7.83
CA GLU A 86 -9.40 30.81 7.43
C GLU A 86 -8.04 30.09 7.31
N ASN A 87 -7.86 28.98 8.04
CA ASN A 87 -6.62 28.19 8.04
C ASN A 87 -6.80 26.81 7.36
N TYR A 88 -7.88 26.63 6.63
CA TYR A 88 -8.17 25.37 5.95
C TYR A 88 -7.09 25.02 4.92
N GLY A 89 -6.38 23.94 5.15
CA GLY A 89 -5.30 23.45 4.28
C GLY A 89 -3.90 23.68 4.82
N ILE A 90 -3.63 24.75 5.54
CA ILE A 90 -2.28 25.07 6.05
C ILE A 90 -2.01 24.37 7.37
N THR A 91 -2.97 24.39 8.31
CA THR A 91 -2.80 23.78 9.64
C THR A 91 -3.34 22.35 9.72
N HIS A 92 -4.24 21.97 8.81
CA HIS A 92 -4.97 20.69 8.87
C HIS A 92 -4.51 19.64 7.87
N THR A 93 -3.82 20.06 6.80
CA THR A 93 -3.37 19.15 5.73
C THR A 93 -2.04 19.65 5.17
N ILE A 94 -1.01 18.82 5.30
CA ILE A 94 0.34 19.12 4.77
C ILE A 94 0.65 18.12 3.66
N LYS A 95 0.95 18.62 2.46
CA LYS A 95 1.31 17.79 1.31
C LYS A 95 2.55 16.95 1.62
N HIS A 96 2.48 15.66 1.33
CA HIS A 96 3.57 14.72 1.50
C HIS A 96 3.49 13.65 0.40
N ASN A 97 4.44 13.66 -0.53
CA ASN A 97 4.45 12.75 -1.67
C ASN A 97 4.86 11.34 -1.23
N LEU A 98 3.95 10.61 -0.60
CA LEU A 98 4.17 9.26 -0.10
C LEU A 98 4.19 8.24 -1.25
N VAL A 99 3.35 8.42 -2.26
CA VAL A 99 3.24 7.54 -3.44
C VAL A 99 3.33 8.39 -4.70
N SER A 100 4.24 8.02 -5.60
CA SER A 100 4.38 8.62 -6.93
C SER A 100 3.39 8.00 -7.92
N GLU A 101 3.16 8.62 -9.08
CA GLU A 101 2.33 8.04 -10.15
C GLU A 101 2.86 6.68 -10.62
N LYS A 102 4.19 6.53 -10.72
CA LYS A 102 4.82 5.26 -11.09
C LYS A 102 4.56 4.16 -10.04
N GLU A 103 4.66 4.50 -8.75
CA GLU A 103 4.33 3.56 -7.66
C GLU A 103 2.83 3.20 -7.65
N LYS A 104 1.94 4.15 -7.94
CA LYS A 104 0.50 3.90 -8.08
C LYS A 104 0.22 2.84 -9.15
N GLU A 105 0.79 3.00 -10.33
CA GLU A 105 0.63 2.03 -11.43
C GLU A 105 1.18 0.66 -11.06
N LEU A 106 2.33 0.64 -10.38
CA LEU A 106 2.94 -0.58 -9.88
C LEU A 106 2.04 -1.30 -8.87
N LEU A 107 1.45 -0.57 -7.92
CA LEU A 107 0.52 -1.12 -6.94
C LEU A 107 -0.72 -1.72 -7.63
N LEU A 108 -1.34 -0.99 -8.55
CA LEU A 108 -2.54 -1.44 -9.26
C LEU A 108 -2.29 -2.67 -10.13
N SER A 109 -1.12 -2.81 -10.75
CA SER A 109 -0.79 -3.93 -11.62
C SER A 109 -0.32 -5.17 -10.86
N SER A 110 0.32 -5.00 -9.71
CA SER A 110 1.02 -6.07 -9.00
C SER A 110 0.24 -6.63 -7.82
N TYR A 111 -0.66 -5.85 -7.20
CA TYR A 111 -1.37 -6.26 -5.99
C TYR A 111 -2.39 -7.36 -6.26
N LYS A 112 -2.47 -8.36 -5.36
CA LYS A 112 -3.40 -9.49 -5.43
C LYS A 112 -4.40 -9.40 -4.28
N PHE A 113 -5.66 -9.16 -4.64
CA PHE A 113 -6.75 -8.91 -3.69
C PHE A 113 -7.46 -10.19 -3.25
N ASP A 114 -7.32 -11.25 -4.05
CA ASP A 114 -7.98 -12.54 -3.84
C ASP A 114 -6.98 -13.66 -3.57
N CYS A 115 -7.47 -14.70 -2.92
CA CYS A 115 -6.69 -15.91 -2.70
C CYS A 115 -6.47 -16.66 -4.02
N ARG A 116 -5.20 -16.89 -4.36
CA ARG A 116 -4.81 -17.60 -5.61
C ARG A 116 -5.29 -19.05 -5.67
N SER A 117 -5.60 -19.64 -4.50
CA SER A 117 -6.07 -21.05 -4.44
C SER A 117 -7.59 -21.18 -4.50
N CYS A 118 -8.35 -20.30 -3.84
CA CYS A 118 -9.81 -20.48 -3.71
C CYS A 118 -10.64 -19.25 -4.06
N GLY A 119 -10.02 -18.15 -4.53
CA GLY A 119 -10.72 -16.93 -4.92
C GLY A 119 -11.34 -16.11 -3.77
N ASN A 120 -11.07 -16.47 -2.50
CA ASN A 120 -11.61 -15.71 -1.38
C ASN A 120 -11.01 -14.32 -1.32
N THR A 121 -11.85 -13.27 -1.30
CA THR A 121 -11.43 -11.86 -1.26
C THR A 121 -11.14 -11.33 0.16
N LYS A 122 -11.46 -12.11 1.20
CA LYS A 122 -11.24 -11.73 2.60
C LYS A 122 -9.92 -12.31 3.11
N LEU A 123 -8.82 -11.74 2.63
CA LEU A 123 -7.48 -12.10 3.11
C LEU A 123 -7.14 -11.33 4.39
N LYS A 124 -6.34 -11.95 5.27
CA LYS A 124 -5.80 -11.33 6.49
C LYS A 124 -4.29 -11.16 6.34
N ARG A 125 -3.79 -9.94 6.48
CA ARG A 125 -2.35 -9.67 6.54
C ARG A 125 -1.77 -10.28 7.82
N VAL A 126 -0.75 -11.10 7.67
CA VAL A 126 -0.03 -11.75 8.78
C VAL A 126 1.19 -10.92 9.19
N VAL A 127 1.97 -10.51 8.20
CA VAL A 127 3.19 -9.72 8.42
C VAL A 127 3.40 -8.76 7.25
N SER A 128 3.96 -7.59 7.54
CA SER A 128 4.47 -6.65 6.54
C SER A 128 5.90 -6.25 6.91
N LEU A 129 6.80 -6.39 5.96
CA LEU A 129 8.19 -5.92 6.07
C LEU A 129 8.40 -4.59 5.34
N GLY A 130 7.31 -3.89 5.02
CA GLY A 130 7.34 -2.63 4.27
C GLY A 130 7.69 -2.83 2.80
N TYR A 131 8.30 -1.81 2.20
CA TYR A 131 8.70 -1.82 0.80
C TYR A 131 10.14 -2.32 0.68
N GLN A 132 10.36 -3.33 -0.15
CA GLN A 132 11.65 -3.98 -0.34
C GLN A 132 12.01 -4.04 -1.84
N PRO A 133 13.30 -3.96 -2.20
CA PRO A 133 13.75 -4.26 -3.54
C PRO A 133 13.58 -5.76 -3.86
N LEU A 134 13.55 -6.10 -5.13
CA LEU A 134 13.57 -7.51 -5.54
C LEU A 134 14.90 -8.16 -5.13
N ALA A 135 14.84 -9.39 -4.63
CA ALA A 135 16.01 -10.17 -4.29
C ALA A 135 16.93 -10.33 -5.52
N ASN A 136 18.24 -10.21 -5.30
CA ASN A 136 19.27 -10.28 -6.34
C ASN A 136 19.21 -9.20 -7.43
N ASN A 137 18.40 -8.16 -7.26
CA ASN A 137 18.43 -6.98 -8.12
C ASN A 137 19.55 -6.03 -7.70
N LEU A 138 20.79 -6.45 -7.99
CA LEU A 138 21.98 -5.71 -7.60
C LEU A 138 22.11 -4.41 -8.39
N LEU A 139 22.33 -3.31 -7.70
CA LEU A 139 22.57 -2.00 -8.32
C LEU A 139 23.97 -1.98 -8.97
N LYS A 140 24.06 -1.44 -10.18
CA LYS A 140 25.35 -1.29 -10.89
C LYS A 140 26.17 -0.13 -10.32
N LYS A 141 25.51 0.90 -9.83
CA LYS A 141 26.11 2.10 -9.23
C LYS A 141 25.41 2.42 -7.91
N LYS A 142 26.14 3.07 -7.00
CA LYS A 142 25.63 3.46 -5.66
C LYS A 142 24.35 4.30 -5.71
N ASP A 143 24.22 5.16 -6.72
CA ASP A 143 23.11 6.12 -6.84
C ASP A 143 22.00 5.62 -7.77
N ASP A 144 22.08 4.38 -8.28
CA ASP A 144 21.03 3.77 -9.08
C ASP A 144 19.78 3.56 -8.20
N GLN A 145 18.61 3.90 -8.76
CA GLN A 145 17.34 3.66 -8.10
C GLN A 145 16.76 2.32 -8.52
N CYS A 146 16.20 1.59 -7.57
CA CYS A 146 15.45 0.36 -7.83
C CYS A 146 13.96 0.53 -7.51
N GLU A 147 13.14 -0.25 -8.18
CA GLU A 147 11.72 -0.36 -7.84
C GLU A 147 11.57 -1.12 -6.51
N LEU A 148 10.73 -0.57 -5.63
CA LEU A 148 10.40 -1.18 -4.35
C LEU A 148 8.98 -1.74 -4.40
N TYR A 149 8.79 -2.91 -3.83
CA TYR A 149 7.52 -3.63 -3.75
C TYR A 149 7.13 -3.90 -2.31
N PRO A 150 5.82 -3.88 -1.96
CA PRO A 150 5.38 -4.33 -0.65
C PRO A 150 5.78 -5.79 -0.43
N LEU A 151 6.49 -6.07 0.65
CA LEU A 151 6.79 -7.45 1.07
C LEU A 151 5.89 -7.81 2.25
N GLU A 152 4.75 -8.40 1.91
CA GLU A 152 3.69 -8.74 2.86
C GLU A 152 3.19 -10.15 2.64
N LEU A 153 2.89 -10.85 3.74
CA LEU A 153 2.28 -12.16 3.72
C LEU A 153 0.81 -12.05 4.12
N ASN A 154 -0.07 -12.55 3.27
CA ASN A 154 -1.50 -12.65 3.51
C ASN A 154 -1.92 -14.11 3.72
N TYR A 155 -2.81 -14.33 4.69
CA TYR A 155 -3.42 -15.61 5.00
C TYR A 155 -4.88 -15.63 4.54
N CYS A 156 -5.29 -16.73 3.92
CA CYS A 156 -6.68 -16.98 3.55
C CYS A 156 -7.39 -17.79 4.65
N PRO A 157 -8.39 -17.23 5.36
CA PRO A 157 -9.09 -17.97 6.40
C PRO A 157 -10.02 -19.07 5.87
N LYS A 158 -10.30 -19.11 4.54
CA LYS A 158 -11.16 -20.10 3.92
C LYS A 158 -10.43 -21.39 3.57
N CYS A 159 -9.24 -21.31 3.00
CA CYS A 159 -8.49 -22.49 2.54
C CYS A 159 -7.10 -22.61 3.17
N HIS A 160 -6.76 -21.75 4.14
CA HIS A 160 -5.51 -21.73 4.89
C HIS A 160 -4.25 -21.49 4.04
N ASN A 161 -4.40 -21.05 2.78
CA ASN A 161 -3.28 -20.67 1.93
C ASN A 161 -2.62 -19.38 2.44
N CYS A 162 -1.29 -19.36 2.44
CA CYS A 162 -0.49 -18.15 2.65
C CYS A 162 0.12 -17.69 1.33
N GLN A 163 0.03 -16.41 1.03
CA GLN A 163 0.52 -15.83 -0.21
C GLN A 163 1.07 -14.43 -0.02
N LEU A 164 2.02 -14.03 -0.88
CA LEU A 164 2.46 -12.64 -0.95
C LEU A 164 1.34 -11.75 -1.50
N SER A 165 1.23 -10.52 -0.97
CA SER A 165 0.25 -9.52 -1.42
C SER A 165 0.49 -9.04 -2.85
N VAL A 166 1.73 -9.14 -3.32
CA VAL A 166 2.17 -8.65 -4.63
C VAL A 166 2.66 -9.81 -5.50
N SER A 167 2.38 -9.73 -6.81
CA SER A 167 2.93 -10.62 -7.83
C SER A 167 3.70 -9.78 -8.83
N VAL A 168 5.02 -9.90 -8.82
CA VAL A 168 5.89 -9.17 -9.74
C VAL A 168 5.98 -9.93 -11.08
N ASP A 169 6.03 -9.19 -12.18
CA ASP A 169 6.22 -9.77 -13.52
C ASP A 169 7.51 -10.64 -13.53
N PRO A 170 7.41 -11.93 -13.91
CA PRO A 170 8.56 -12.82 -13.98
C PRO A 170 9.70 -12.29 -14.84
N LYS A 171 9.40 -11.55 -15.92
CA LYS A 171 10.44 -10.91 -16.75
C LYS A 171 11.27 -9.91 -15.95
N LYS A 172 10.65 -9.12 -15.07
CA LYS A 172 11.38 -8.20 -14.19
C LYS A 172 12.24 -8.93 -13.18
N MET A 173 11.77 -10.07 -12.67
CA MET A 173 12.50 -10.85 -11.66
C MET A 173 13.65 -11.67 -12.23
N PHE A 174 13.51 -12.25 -13.42
CA PHE A 174 14.36 -13.33 -13.88
C PHE A 174 15.15 -13.04 -15.16
N SER A 175 14.89 -11.94 -15.90
CA SER A 175 15.62 -11.63 -17.13
C SER A 175 17.13 -11.39 -16.92
N ASN A 176 17.52 -10.89 -15.73
CA ASN A 176 18.92 -10.62 -15.36
C ASN A 176 19.28 -11.29 -14.01
N TYR A 177 18.71 -12.46 -13.75
CA TYR A 177 18.90 -13.15 -12.49
C TYR A 177 20.26 -13.87 -12.47
N LEU A 178 21.17 -13.41 -11.63
CA LEU A 178 22.57 -13.89 -11.59
C LEU A 178 22.76 -15.20 -10.80
N TYR A 179 21.76 -15.63 -10.05
CA TYR A 179 21.85 -16.83 -9.24
C TYR A 179 21.41 -18.07 -10.03
N THR A 180 22.29 -19.09 -10.08
CA THR A 180 21.96 -20.41 -10.61
C THR A 180 22.19 -21.45 -9.51
N SER A 181 21.18 -22.30 -9.25
CA SER A 181 21.26 -23.35 -8.23
C SER A 181 22.37 -24.38 -8.52
N SER A 182 22.76 -24.54 -9.80
CA SER A 182 23.86 -25.42 -10.22
C SER A 182 25.22 -25.04 -9.67
N THR A 183 25.42 -23.82 -9.16
CA THR A 183 26.65 -23.35 -8.54
C THR A 183 26.75 -23.72 -7.05
N SER A 184 25.64 -24.12 -6.43
CA SER A 184 25.60 -24.49 -5.01
C SER A 184 26.08 -25.91 -4.80
N GLY A 185 27.15 -26.09 -3.99
CA GLY A 185 27.65 -27.43 -3.61
C GLY A 185 26.61 -28.30 -2.90
N THR A 186 25.63 -27.68 -2.24
CA THR A 186 24.51 -28.36 -1.54
C THR A 186 23.56 -29.03 -2.51
N PHE A 187 23.32 -28.43 -3.70
CA PHE A 187 22.42 -28.96 -4.72
C PHE A 187 23.09 -29.92 -5.71
N ARG A 188 24.42 -30.12 -5.61
CA ARG A 188 25.15 -31.07 -6.45
C ARG A 188 25.28 -32.48 -5.85
N LYS A 189 24.72 -32.68 -4.65
CA LYS A 189 24.57 -33.96 -3.99
C LYS A 189 23.19 -34.51 -4.23
#